data_b4549a13a0400a190f0da467b0944284
#
_entry.id   b4549a13a0400a190f0da467b0944284
#
_cell.length_a   1.000
_cell.length_b   1.000
_cell.length_c   1.000
_cell.angle_alpha   90.00
_cell.angle_beta   90.00
_cell.angle_gamma   90.00
#
_symmetry.space_group_name_H-M   'P 1'
#
loop_
_entity.id
_entity.type
_entity.pdbx_description
1 polymer ?
#
loop_
_entity_poly.entity_id
_entity_poly.type
_entity_poly.pdbx_seq_one_letter_code
_entity_poly.pdbx_strand_id
1 'polypeptide(L)'
;DLSDVRKNIDRVDAEIRKLFVERMTLADQVACIKAETEDKIYKPDREEIIIKKQTEGMKPELVREYTALIKRIMEVSRKYQYGRTLELRQCFPFEYSKMPAVILKPTMVKEELYICEDFSKDKVITVSSYEEIGNYIKEGKADAGIGIIEEVGIGVSDELHNLLAEKDLYITHCKVQEDGGVRRKVVTFTDKQI
;
A
#
# COMPACT_ATOMS: atom_id res chain seq x y z
N ASP A 1 -12.54 -23.25 36.20
CA ASP A 1 -13.41 -22.05 36.22
C ASP A 1 -13.00 -21.08 35.11
N LEU A 2 -13.71 -19.95 34.95
CA LEU A 2 -13.43 -18.96 33.92
C LEU A 2 -12.01 -18.37 34.06
N SER A 3 -11.47 -18.24 35.27
CA SER A 3 -10.12 -17.74 35.49
C SER A 3 -9.06 -18.70 34.93
N ASP A 4 -9.27 -19.99 35.04
CA ASP A 4 -8.33 -21.02 34.55
C ASP A 4 -8.38 -21.06 33.00
N VAL A 5 -9.55 -20.91 32.42
CA VAL A 5 -9.69 -20.80 30.95
C VAL A 5 -8.95 -19.58 30.41
N ARG A 6 -9.09 -18.42 31.06
CA ARG A 6 -8.38 -17.18 30.66
C ARG A 6 -6.86 -17.36 30.77
N LYS A 7 -6.33 -17.93 31.83
CA LYS A 7 -4.89 -18.23 31.93
C LYS A 7 -4.38 -19.13 30.79
N ASN A 8 -5.19 -20.10 30.39
CA ASN A 8 -4.83 -20.96 29.26
C ASN A 8 -4.87 -20.20 27.94
N ILE A 9 -5.81 -19.26 27.73
CA ILE A 9 -5.84 -18.36 26.58
C ILE A 9 -4.58 -17.49 26.56
N ASP A 10 -4.23 -16.82 27.68
CA ASP A 10 -3.03 -15.99 27.78
C ASP A 10 -1.75 -16.76 27.42
N ARG A 11 -1.66 -18.02 27.85
CA ARG A 11 -0.54 -18.89 27.45
C ARG A 11 -0.52 -19.16 25.95
N VAL A 12 -1.65 -19.46 25.36
CA VAL A 12 -1.76 -19.68 23.89
C VAL A 12 -1.41 -18.41 23.12
N ASP A 13 -1.89 -17.25 23.56
CA ASP A 13 -1.59 -15.96 22.94
C ASP A 13 -0.09 -15.64 23.00
N ALA A 14 0.59 -15.99 24.07
CA ALA A 14 2.05 -15.86 24.16
C ALA A 14 2.78 -16.74 23.14
N GLU A 15 2.31 -17.96 22.88
CA GLU A 15 2.87 -18.82 21.85
C GLU A 15 2.59 -18.29 20.43
N ILE A 16 1.38 -17.79 20.19
CA ILE A 16 1.02 -17.14 18.92
C ILE A 16 1.95 -15.95 18.65
N ARG A 17 2.17 -15.08 19.65
CA ARG A 17 3.10 -13.96 19.55
C ARG A 17 4.51 -14.43 19.17
N LYS A 18 5.03 -15.45 19.83
CA LYS A 18 6.36 -16.00 19.55
C LYS A 18 6.47 -16.49 18.10
N LEU A 19 5.51 -17.30 17.66
CA LEU A 19 5.47 -17.83 16.31
C LEU A 19 5.28 -16.72 15.25
N PHE A 20 4.50 -15.69 15.56
CA PHE A 20 4.35 -14.53 14.67
C PHE A 20 5.68 -13.79 14.51
N VAL A 21 6.43 -13.53 15.57
CA VAL A 21 7.76 -12.89 15.52
C VAL A 21 8.73 -13.71 14.66
N GLU A 22 8.78 -15.04 14.90
CA GLU A 22 9.59 -15.95 14.11
C GLU A 22 9.22 -15.89 12.60
N ARG A 23 7.92 -15.92 12.31
CA ARG A 23 7.42 -15.80 10.94
C ARG A 23 7.80 -14.48 10.28
N MET A 24 7.80 -13.38 11.04
CA MET A 24 8.20 -12.05 10.52
C MET A 24 9.71 -11.99 10.25
N THR A 25 10.53 -12.66 11.06
CA THR A 25 11.97 -12.81 10.79
C THR A 25 12.22 -13.57 9.48
N LEU A 26 11.45 -14.62 9.22
CA LEU A 26 11.51 -15.34 7.94
C LEU A 26 11.01 -14.47 6.77
N ALA A 27 10.01 -13.63 7.00
CA ALA A 27 9.53 -12.68 5.99
C ALA A 27 10.58 -11.62 5.63
N ASP A 28 11.42 -11.20 6.59
CA ASP A 28 12.57 -10.33 6.32
C ASP A 28 13.60 -11.00 5.42
N GLN A 29 13.94 -12.26 5.68
CA GLN A 29 14.84 -13.03 4.83
C GLN A 29 14.30 -13.17 3.41
N VAL A 30 12.99 -13.41 3.26
CA VAL A 30 12.34 -13.44 1.94
C VAL A 30 12.43 -12.10 1.24
N ALA A 31 12.25 -10.99 1.96
CA ALA A 31 12.39 -9.66 1.40
C ALA A 31 13.82 -9.39 0.89
N CYS A 32 14.84 -9.79 1.64
CA CYS A 32 16.24 -9.69 1.21
C CYS A 32 16.48 -10.45 -0.11
N ILE A 33 16.08 -11.71 -0.19
CA ILE A 33 16.24 -12.51 -1.41
C ILE A 33 15.49 -11.89 -2.60
N LYS A 34 14.25 -11.43 -2.38
CA LYS A 34 13.45 -10.82 -3.45
C LYS A 34 13.99 -9.45 -3.88
N ALA A 35 14.61 -8.70 -2.99
CA ALA A 35 15.27 -7.45 -3.34
C ALA A 35 16.45 -7.68 -4.30
N GLU A 36 17.18 -8.79 -4.13
CA GLU A 36 18.30 -9.17 -5.00
C GLU A 36 17.84 -9.79 -6.33
N THR A 37 16.77 -10.61 -6.29
CA THR A 37 16.29 -11.36 -7.46
C THR A 37 15.22 -10.64 -8.28
N GLU A 38 14.77 -9.47 -7.83
CA GLU A 38 13.66 -8.71 -8.41
C GLU A 38 12.33 -9.49 -8.49
N ASP A 39 12.19 -10.53 -7.67
CA ASP A 39 11.00 -11.37 -7.67
C ASP A 39 9.81 -10.65 -7.00
N LYS A 40 8.60 -10.89 -7.52
CA LYS A 40 7.36 -10.27 -7.01
C LYS A 40 7.07 -10.70 -5.58
N ILE A 41 6.75 -9.72 -4.71
CA ILE A 41 6.36 -9.97 -3.32
C ILE A 41 5.02 -10.69 -3.26
N TYR A 42 4.02 -10.22 -4.00
CA TYR A 42 2.71 -10.83 -4.04
C TYR A 42 2.64 -11.98 -5.04
N LYS A 43 2.34 -13.16 -4.56
CA LYS A 43 2.15 -14.41 -5.34
C LYS A 43 0.82 -15.04 -4.93
N PRO A 44 -0.30 -14.70 -5.58
CA PRO A 44 -1.64 -15.19 -5.21
C PRO A 44 -1.72 -16.70 -5.19
N ASP A 45 -1.19 -17.39 -6.19
CA ASP A 45 -1.22 -18.85 -6.27
C ASP A 45 -0.55 -19.51 -5.06
N ARG A 46 0.55 -18.91 -4.59
CA ARG A 46 1.26 -19.39 -3.39
C ARG A 46 0.42 -19.22 -2.14
N GLU A 47 -0.33 -18.11 -2.02
CA GLU A 47 -1.20 -17.87 -0.88
C GLU A 47 -2.38 -18.84 -0.86
N GLU A 48 -2.98 -19.14 -1.99
CA GLU A 48 -4.05 -20.14 -2.11
C GLU A 48 -3.56 -21.54 -1.69
N ILE A 49 -2.37 -21.95 -2.14
CA ILE A 49 -1.77 -23.21 -1.74
C ILE A 49 -1.58 -23.26 -0.21
N ILE A 50 -1.10 -22.18 0.39
CA ILE A 50 -0.90 -22.11 1.85
C ILE A 50 -2.24 -22.26 2.56
N ILE A 51 -3.28 -21.54 2.15
CA ILE A 51 -4.61 -21.62 2.76
C ILE A 51 -5.13 -23.04 2.68
N LYS A 52 -5.12 -23.63 1.51
CA LYS A 52 -5.61 -24.99 1.28
C LYS A 52 -4.90 -26.02 2.18
N LYS A 53 -3.55 -25.96 2.20
CA LYS A 53 -2.74 -26.88 3.00
C LYS A 53 -3.00 -26.73 4.50
N GLN A 54 -3.17 -25.51 4.98
CA GLN A 54 -3.34 -25.26 6.43
C GLN A 54 -4.77 -25.47 6.92
N THR A 55 -5.75 -25.49 6.05
CA THR A 55 -7.15 -25.79 6.40
C THR A 55 -7.49 -27.27 6.21
N GLU A 56 -6.60 -28.05 5.60
CA GLU A 56 -6.77 -29.49 5.41
C GLU A 56 -6.89 -30.22 6.76
N GLY A 57 -7.94 -31.01 6.95
CA GLY A 57 -8.19 -31.75 8.20
C GLY A 57 -8.67 -30.88 9.37
N MET A 58 -8.88 -29.59 9.18
CA MET A 58 -9.44 -28.70 10.20
C MET A 58 -10.94 -28.94 10.37
N LYS A 59 -11.44 -28.73 11.60
CA LYS A 59 -12.90 -28.76 11.85
C LYS A 59 -13.63 -27.74 11.01
N PRO A 60 -14.71 -28.12 10.28
CA PRO A 60 -15.40 -27.24 9.35
C PRO A 60 -15.81 -25.88 9.92
N GLU A 61 -16.25 -25.85 11.18
CA GLU A 61 -16.66 -24.63 11.87
C GLU A 61 -15.52 -23.62 12.11
N LEU A 62 -14.25 -24.06 12.06
CA LEU A 62 -13.07 -23.21 12.25
C LEU A 62 -12.40 -22.80 10.94
N VAL A 63 -12.71 -23.44 9.83
CA VAL A 63 -12.06 -23.18 8.52
C VAL A 63 -12.19 -21.72 8.10
N ARG A 64 -13.39 -21.17 8.23
CA ARG A 64 -13.64 -19.77 7.85
C ARG A 64 -12.84 -18.79 8.70
N GLU A 65 -12.87 -18.99 10.02
CA GLU A 65 -12.19 -18.11 10.98
C GLU A 65 -10.67 -18.18 10.82
N TYR A 66 -10.15 -19.39 10.67
CA TYR A 66 -8.71 -19.58 10.43
C TYR A 66 -8.27 -19.01 9.08
N THR A 67 -9.08 -19.17 8.02
CA THR A 67 -8.81 -18.57 6.71
C THR A 67 -8.69 -17.04 6.80
N ALA A 68 -9.58 -16.39 7.56
CA ALA A 68 -9.52 -14.95 7.78
C ALA A 68 -8.22 -14.54 8.52
N LEU A 69 -7.85 -15.28 9.55
CA LEU A 69 -6.62 -15.06 10.31
C LEU A 69 -5.38 -15.19 9.45
N ILE A 70 -5.23 -16.30 8.72
CA ILE A 70 -4.02 -16.54 7.90
C ILE A 70 -3.89 -15.55 6.74
N LYS A 71 -5.00 -15.14 6.11
CA LYS A 71 -5.02 -14.07 5.12
C LYS A 71 -4.50 -12.76 5.69
N ARG A 72 -4.92 -12.40 6.90
CA ARG A 72 -4.43 -11.20 7.58
C ARG A 72 -2.94 -11.27 7.91
N ILE A 73 -2.47 -12.41 8.37
CA ILE A 73 -1.04 -12.63 8.63
C ILE A 73 -0.22 -12.49 7.34
N MET A 74 -0.69 -13.04 6.22
CA MET A 74 -0.03 -12.90 4.92
C MET A 74 -0.03 -11.44 4.44
N GLU A 75 -1.13 -10.73 4.59
CA GLU A 75 -1.22 -9.30 4.26
C GLU A 75 -0.21 -8.45 5.05
N VAL A 76 -0.14 -8.64 6.37
CA VAL A 76 0.84 -7.95 7.23
C VAL A 76 2.26 -8.26 6.79
N SER A 77 2.56 -9.52 6.45
CA SER A 77 3.87 -9.92 5.95
C SER A 77 4.22 -9.29 4.61
N ARG A 78 3.27 -9.17 3.69
CA ARG A 78 3.50 -8.47 2.41
C ARG A 78 3.82 -6.99 2.63
N LYS A 79 3.04 -6.30 3.45
CA LYS A 79 3.30 -4.89 3.79
C LYS A 79 4.71 -4.70 4.35
N TYR A 80 5.12 -5.57 5.25
CA TYR A 80 6.47 -5.55 5.81
C TYR A 80 7.53 -5.79 4.73
N GLN A 81 7.36 -6.82 3.88
CA GLN A 81 8.29 -7.12 2.80
C GLN A 81 8.41 -5.99 1.79
N TYR A 82 7.32 -5.31 1.43
CA TYR A 82 7.37 -4.13 0.55
C TYR A 82 8.24 -3.03 1.15
N GLY A 83 7.98 -2.62 2.40
CA GLY A 83 8.79 -1.60 3.08
C GLY A 83 10.27 -2.01 3.16
N ARG A 84 10.53 -3.25 3.53
CA ARG A 84 11.90 -3.76 3.65
C ARG A 84 12.65 -3.82 2.31
N THR A 85 11.97 -4.20 1.24
CA THR A 85 12.53 -4.20 -0.12
C THR A 85 12.89 -2.80 -0.58
N LEU A 86 12.06 -1.80 -0.29
CA LEU A 86 12.35 -0.39 -0.62
C LEU A 86 13.59 0.12 0.11
N GLU A 87 13.73 -0.21 1.40
CA GLU A 87 14.93 0.14 2.19
C GLU A 87 16.19 -0.51 1.60
N LEU A 88 16.14 -1.81 1.31
CA LEU A 88 17.29 -2.57 0.79
C LEU A 88 17.73 -2.09 -0.59
N ARG A 89 16.79 -1.69 -1.45
CA ARG A 89 17.08 -1.13 -2.77
C ARG A 89 17.48 0.35 -2.72
N GLN A 90 17.52 0.95 -1.54
CA GLN A 90 17.78 2.38 -1.34
C GLN A 90 16.81 3.28 -2.13
N CYS A 91 15.60 2.79 -2.35
CA CYS A 91 14.53 3.54 -3.03
C CYS A 91 13.81 4.51 -2.10
N PHE A 92 14.22 4.61 -0.85
CA PHE A 92 13.57 5.43 0.16
C PHE A 92 14.58 6.34 0.90
N PRO A 93 14.32 7.64 1.09
CA PRO A 93 13.15 8.36 0.54
C PRO A 93 13.17 8.40 -0.99
N PHE A 94 11.98 8.35 -1.61
CA PHE A 94 11.87 8.46 -3.07
C PHE A 94 12.22 9.90 -3.47
N GLU A 95 13.27 10.05 -4.29
CA GLU A 95 13.69 11.35 -4.79
C GLU A 95 13.06 11.65 -6.15
N TYR A 96 12.26 12.70 -6.20
CA TYR A 96 11.76 13.23 -7.46
C TYR A 96 12.87 13.99 -8.18
N SER A 97 12.93 13.85 -9.49
CA SER A 97 13.81 14.68 -10.31
C SER A 97 13.31 16.13 -10.30
N LYS A 98 13.94 17.00 -11.07
CA LYS A 98 13.57 18.43 -11.15
C LYS A 98 12.33 18.70 -12.00
N MET A 99 11.65 17.65 -12.49
CA MET A 99 10.46 17.77 -13.32
C MET A 99 9.23 18.17 -12.51
N PRO A 100 8.21 18.80 -13.12
CA PRO A 100 7.03 19.22 -12.41
C PRO A 100 6.14 18.05 -11.97
N ALA A 101 5.35 18.27 -10.94
CA ALA A 101 4.20 17.43 -10.63
C ALA A 101 2.96 17.90 -11.42
N VAL A 102 2.05 16.98 -11.67
CA VAL A 102 0.77 17.30 -12.35
C VAL A 102 -0.39 17.00 -11.42
N ILE A 103 -1.32 17.93 -11.35
CA ILE A 103 -2.57 17.79 -10.57
C ILE A 103 -3.78 18.10 -11.43
N LEU A 104 -4.96 17.60 -11.03
CA LEU A 104 -6.22 18.08 -11.59
C LEU A 104 -6.42 19.55 -11.28
N LYS A 105 -7.00 20.27 -12.25
CA LYS A 105 -7.51 21.63 -12.01
C LYS A 105 -8.60 21.54 -10.95
N PRO A 106 -8.45 22.23 -9.80
CA PRO A 106 -9.43 22.14 -8.72
C PRO A 106 -10.77 22.68 -9.18
N THR A 107 -11.78 21.83 -9.16
CA THR A 107 -13.16 22.26 -9.38
C THR A 107 -13.85 22.63 -8.07
N MET A 108 -13.48 22.03 -6.96
CA MET A 108 -14.11 22.27 -5.65
C MET A 108 -13.17 22.12 -4.44
N VAL A 109 -11.96 21.63 -4.60
CA VAL A 109 -11.01 21.41 -3.49
C VAL A 109 -9.69 22.07 -3.85
N LYS A 110 -9.11 22.77 -2.87
CA LYS A 110 -7.76 23.34 -3.02
C LYS A 110 -6.72 22.21 -2.97
N GLU A 111 -6.66 21.36 -3.99
CA GLU A 111 -5.61 20.32 -4.13
C GLU A 111 -4.22 20.93 -4.04
N GLU A 112 -4.07 22.20 -4.42
CA GLU A 112 -2.85 22.99 -4.23
C GLU A 112 -2.34 23.03 -2.78
N LEU A 113 -3.20 22.87 -1.79
CA LEU A 113 -2.81 22.81 -0.37
C LEU A 113 -2.10 21.49 -0.01
N TYR A 114 -2.21 20.48 -0.86
CA TYR A 114 -1.75 19.13 -0.59
C TYR A 114 -0.37 18.81 -1.17
N ILE A 115 0.14 19.68 -2.02
CA ILE A 115 1.40 19.53 -2.76
C ILE A 115 2.63 19.85 -1.92
N CYS A 116 2.47 20.34 -0.72
CA CYS A 116 3.28 21.37 -0.11
C CYS A 116 4.66 20.96 0.44
N GLU A 117 5.06 19.71 0.47
CA GLU A 117 6.35 19.36 1.06
C GLU A 117 7.37 18.86 0.03
N ASP A 118 6.91 18.19 -1.03
CA ASP A 118 7.79 17.54 -2.00
C ASP A 118 7.98 18.36 -3.29
N PHE A 119 7.03 19.27 -3.62
CA PHE A 119 7.08 20.08 -4.83
C PHE A 119 6.89 21.56 -4.53
N SER A 120 7.73 22.41 -5.09
CA SER A 120 7.50 23.86 -5.04
C SER A 120 6.31 24.23 -5.93
N LYS A 121 5.49 25.19 -5.48
CA LYS A 121 4.30 25.65 -6.22
C LYS A 121 4.57 26.02 -7.69
N ASP A 122 5.78 26.49 -7.96
CA ASP A 122 6.23 26.90 -9.32
C ASP A 122 6.44 25.71 -10.27
N LYS A 123 6.39 24.49 -9.74
CA LYS A 123 6.62 23.25 -10.49
C LYS A 123 5.37 22.38 -10.57
N VAL A 124 4.19 22.97 -10.41
CA VAL A 124 2.95 22.23 -10.48
C VAL A 124 2.21 22.60 -11.75
N ILE A 125 1.87 21.60 -12.55
CA ILE A 125 1.05 21.74 -13.76
C ILE A 125 -0.37 21.27 -13.41
N THR A 126 -1.36 22.08 -13.74
CA THR A 126 -2.78 21.74 -13.59
C THR A 126 -3.36 21.27 -14.92
N VAL A 127 -4.08 20.17 -14.91
CA VAL A 127 -4.77 19.57 -16.04
C VAL A 127 -6.25 19.35 -15.78
N SER A 128 -7.01 18.96 -16.80
CA SER A 128 -8.47 18.88 -16.73
C SER A 128 -8.99 17.47 -16.44
N SER A 129 -8.15 16.43 -16.57
CA SER A 129 -8.54 15.04 -16.36
C SER A 129 -7.40 14.20 -15.76
N TYR A 130 -7.74 13.10 -15.11
CA TYR A 130 -6.76 12.12 -14.67
C TYR A 130 -6.03 11.47 -15.83
N GLU A 131 -6.68 11.29 -16.97
CA GLU A 131 -6.03 10.77 -18.17
C GLU A 131 -4.88 11.65 -18.64
N GLU A 132 -5.07 13.00 -18.64
CA GLU A 132 -3.99 13.95 -18.93
C GLU A 132 -2.82 13.81 -17.94
N ILE A 133 -3.08 13.60 -16.66
CA ILE A 133 -2.01 13.33 -15.68
C ILE A 133 -1.19 12.12 -16.10
N GLY A 134 -1.85 11.01 -16.41
CA GLY A 134 -1.19 9.79 -16.86
C GLY A 134 -0.35 9.99 -18.11
N ASN A 135 -0.85 10.75 -19.07
CA ASN A 135 -0.13 11.07 -20.31
C ASN A 135 1.10 11.93 -20.02
N TYR A 136 1.01 12.97 -19.19
CA TYR A 136 2.16 13.79 -18.82
C TYR A 136 3.29 12.99 -18.20
N ILE A 137 2.94 12.02 -17.30
CA ILE A 137 3.92 11.14 -16.68
C ILE A 137 4.54 10.21 -17.72
N LYS A 138 3.73 9.52 -18.53
CA LYS A 138 4.21 8.56 -19.54
C LYS A 138 5.03 9.20 -20.65
N GLU A 139 4.77 10.43 -20.99
CA GLU A 139 5.54 11.20 -21.96
C GLU A 139 6.82 11.83 -21.36
N GLY A 140 7.10 11.62 -20.08
CA GLY A 140 8.25 12.18 -19.38
C GLY A 140 8.21 13.71 -19.21
N LYS A 141 7.01 14.30 -19.28
CA LYS A 141 6.79 15.74 -19.07
C LYS A 141 6.59 16.10 -17.61
N ALA A 142 6.31 15.12 -16.76
CA ALA A 142 6.17 15.25 -15.32
C ALA A 142 6.77 14.04 -14.62
N ASP A 143 7.31 14.24 -13.42
CA ASP A 143 7.82 13.15 -12.59
C ASP A 143 6.72 12.42 -11.83
N ALA A 144 5.65 13.11 -11.46
CA ALA A 144 4.61 12.56 -10.62
C ALA A 144 3.25 13.19 -10.87
N GLY A 145 2.20 12.44 -10.57
CA GLY A 145 0.84 12.91 -10.42
C GLY A 145 0.44 12.96 -8.95
N ILE A 146 -0.49 13.84 -8.63
CA ILE A 146 -1.06 13.96 -7.29
C ILE A 146 -2.59 13.91 -7.41
N GLY A 147 -3.24 13.13 -6.56
CA GLY A 147 -4.69 12.99 -6.58
C GLY A 147 -5.27 12.50 -5.26
N ILE A 148 -6.57 12.71 -5.10
CA ILE A 148 -7.32 12.22 -3.94
C ILE A 148 -7.84 10.82 -4.26
N ILE A 149 -7.33 9.82 -3.53
CA ILE A 149 -7.72 8.42 -3.74
C ILE A 149 -8.96 8.02 -2.93
N GLU A 150 -9.19 8.68 -1.81
CA GLU A 150 -10.32 8.42 -0.93
C GLU A 150 -10.73 9.69 -0.17
N GLU A 151 -12.02 9.93 -0.06
CA GLU A 151 -12.60 10.99 0.75
C GLU A 151 -13.69 10.44 1.67
N VAL A 152 -13.62 10.76 2.96
CA VAL A 152 -14.64 10.31 3.94
C VAL A 152 -16.00 10.93 3.61
N GLY A 153 -16.99 10.06 3.47
CA GLY A 153 -18.35 10.45 3.09
C GLY A 153 -18.66 10.37 1.60
N ILE A 154 -17.62 10.35 0.73
CA ILE A 154 -17.77 10.18 -0.72
C ILE A 154 -17.31 8.77 -1.14
N GLY A 155 -16.20 8.30 -0.56
CA GLY A 155 -15.63 6.99 -0.86
C GLY A 155 -14.34 7.06 -1.66
N VAL A 156 -14.07 5.99 -2.39
CA VAL A 156 -12.86 5.76 -3.18
C VAL A 156 -13.04 6.35 -4.58
N SER A 157 -12.01 6.98 -5.12
CA SER A 157 -12.00 7.47 -6.49
C SER A 157 -11.75 6.34 -7.48
N ASP A 158 -12.80 5.84 -8.12
CA ASP A 158 -12.68 4.81 -9.15
C ASP A 158 -11.86 5.30 -10.35
N GLU A 159 -12.01 6.58 -10.73
CA GLU A 159 -11.28 7.17 -11.84
C GLU A 159 -9.77 7.16 -11.62
N LEU A 160 -9.32 7.53 -10.42
CA LEU A 160 -7.89 7.48 -10.08
C LEU A 160 -7.38 6.04 -9.99
N HIS A 161 -8.16 5.12 -9.42
CA HIS A 161 -7.78 3.70 -9.37
C HIS A 161 -7.61 3.10 -10.77
N ASN A 162 -8.55 3.37 -11.65
CA ASN A 162 -8.48 2.89 -13.03
C ASN A 162 -7.27 3.47 -13.75
N LEU A 163 -7.00 4.77 -13.61
CA LEU A 163 -5.80 5.38 -14.17
C LEU A 163 -4.51 4.69 -13.70
N LEU A 164 -4.38 4.47 -12.38
CA LEU A 164 -3.18 3.83 -11.81
C LEU A 164 -2.98 2.43 -12.39
N ALA A 165 -4.05 1.65 -12.53
CA ALA A 165 -4.01 0.29 -13.06
C ALA A 165 -3.74 0.26 -14.60
N GLU A 166 -4.45 1.09 -15.36
CA GLU A 166 -4.35 1.10 -16.83
C GLU A 166 -3.02 1.66 -17.35
N LYS A 167 -2.43 2.60 -16.61
CA LYS A 167 -1.17 3.26 -16.99
C LYS A 167 0.05 2.69 -16.26
N ASP A 168 -0.08 1.59 -15.48
CA ASP A 168 1.01 1.05 -14.66
C ASP A 168 1.70 2.16 -13.85
N LEU A 169 0.91 2.88 -13.05
CA LEU A 169 1.40 3.93 -12.17
C LEU A 169 1.46 3.43 -10.73
N TYR A 170 2.48 3.82 -10.00
CA TYR A 170 2.78 3.35 -8.65
C TYR A 170 2.65 4.49 -7.64
N ILE A 171 1.94 4.24 -6.54
CA ILE A 171 1.84 5.20 -5.44
C ILE A 171 3.17 5.21 -4.68
N THR A 172 3.79 6.38 -4.59
CA THR A 172 5.04 6.60 -3.85
C THR A 172 4.81 7.19 -2.46
N HIS A 173 3.76 8.01 -2.31
CA HIS A 173 3.38 8.61 -1.05
C HIS A 173 1.87 8.58 -0.85
N CYS A 174 1.46 8.46 0.41
CA CYS A 174 0.07 8.63 0.82
C CYS A 174 0.01 9.47 2.09
N LYS A 175 -0.71 10.57 2.02
CA LYS A 175 -0.91 11.49 3.14
C LYS A 175 -2.38 11.59 3.48
N VAL A 176 -2.69 11.49 4.77
CA VAL A 176 -4.05 11.78 5.25
C VAL A 176 -4.14 13.24 5.61
N GLN A 177 -5.12 13.92 5.06
CA GLN A 177 -5.38 15.32 5.33
C GLN A 177 -6.79 15.56 5.81
N GLU A 178 -6.93 16.55 6.68
CA GLU A 178 -8.21 16.98 7.23
C GLU A 178 -8.33 18.49 7.03
N ASP A 179 -9.34 18.90 6.28
CA ASP A 179 -9.66 20.30 6.06
C ASP A 179 -11.18 20.49 6.14
N GLY A 180 -11.61 21.48 6.94
CA GLY A 180 -13.02 21.78 7.12
C GLY A 180 -13.87 20.61 7.64
N GLY A 181 -13.27 19.66 8.39
CA GLY A 181 -13.94 18.45 8.89
C GLY A 181 -14.05 17.33 7.85
N VAL A 182 -13.50 17.51 6.66
CA VAL A 182 -13.43 16.47 5.62
C VAL A 182 -12.05 15.83 5.61
N ARG A 183 -12.00 14.53 5.80
CA ARG A 183 -10.76 13.74 5.79
C ARG A 183 -10.55 13.10 4.42
N ARG A 184 -9.37 13.31 3.85
CA ARG A 184 -8.97 12.79 2.52
C ARG A 184 -7.66 12.02 2.58
N LYS A 185 -7.52 11.01 1.74
CA LYS A 185 -6.24 10.39 1.42
C LYS A 185 -5.74 10.93 0.09
N VAL A 186 -4.67 11.70 0.13
CA VAL A 186 -3.99 12.23 -1.04
C VAL A 186 -2.80 11.35 -1.35
N VAL A 187 -2.65 10.96 -2.59
CA VAL A 187 -1.55 10.12 -3.05
C VAL A 187 -0.71 10.84 -4.10
N THR A 188 0.60 10.59 -4.04
CA THR A 188 1.55 10.93 -5.09
C THR A 188 1.91 9.65 -5.81
N PHE A 189 1.94 9.67 -7.14
CA PHE A 189 2.18 8.49 -7.95
C PHE A 189 3.04 8.79 -9.18
N THR A 190 3.77 7.80 -9.67
CA THR A 190 4.71 7.90 -10.79
C THR A 190 4.72 6.60 -11.60
N ASP A 191 5.34 6.61 -12.78
CA ASP A 191 5.58 5.41 -13.60
C ASP A 191 6.90 4.70 -13.26
N LYS A 192 7.71 5.29 -12.38
CA LYS A 192 8.97 4.68 -11.97
C LYS A 192 8.67 3.51 -11.03
N GLN A 193 9.02 2.31 -11.46
CA GLN A 193 8.99 1.12 -10.61
C GLN A 193 9.99 1.30 -9.48
N ILE A 194 9.48 1.18 -8.26
CA ILE A 194 10.29 1.16 -7.04
C ILE A 194 10.75 -0.28 -6.77
#